data_5dce0a6b485953eba6571ba851577018
#
_entry.id   5dce0a6b485953eba6571ba851577018
#
_cell.length_a   1.000
_cell.length_b   1.000
_cell.length_c   1.000
_cell.angle_alpha   90.00
_cell.angle_beta   90.00
_cell.angle_gamma   90.00
#
_symmetry.space_group_name_H-M   'P 1'
#
loop_
_entity.id
_entity.type
_entity.pdbx_description
1 polymer ?
#
loop_
_entity_poly.entity_id
_entity_poly.type
_entity_poly.pdbx_seq_one_letter_code
_entity_poly.pdbx_strand_id
1 'polypeptide(L)'
;MRIDQRKKWYQKIKYNKNFKVVSFITIILIFVVGYVFITGKSRMGENTTEDSTESSGSLVETVVIEAPDDPTADLKQYASSDTDDNSVIQEYDYTIQGAGSIAAKEKPAKTASIRNSSGDRTSGGRGDGGSSVVISGMENSVRVILTNGGNYKQSYVEFSCNTAFSVTSDGKKKEYKANELVSLGSDAKASSIVVQPDSSDGRITVSSLSKSGGSPSYHGVLDITKDSGGFLIVNQVDIEQYLYGVVSSEVSASYNKEALKAQAICARGFTYRKLGSNYNGYNADLDDTTACQVYNNFPETDNSIAAVQETAGIVPTYNGEIINAVYFSTSCGTTTTSDQVWGGSMPYTCTRIQNTALDIPHFSDEDAFRDFMDGKTDTDVVERDYPMYRWTVTYTEDEMRSAIETGLSRCSDVSATSVGKIESIEMTGRDDSGLVKEVTIKGSIGTVVVSGQNNIRVLFATDGKAITEQDGSELTGWTGVPSNFYYVKKDNNMYILKGGGYGHGVGMSQNGANALAGLGYSAGDIISHYYNGAVLSSVE
;
A
#
# COMPACT_ATOMS: atom_id res chain seq x y z
N MET A 1 -37.44 16.24 6.92
CA MET A 1 -38.11 14.97 7.29
C MET A 1 -37.34 13.70 6.83
N ARG A 2 -36.08 13.82 6.34
CA ARG A 2 -35.25 12.68 5.85
C ARG A 2 -34.12 12.26 6.79
N ILE A 3 -33.71 13.08 7.73
CA ILE A 3 -32.57 12.81 8.65
C ILE A 3 -32.96 11.83 9.78
N ASP A 4 -34.22 11.84 10.19
CA ASP A 4 -34.67 11.03 11.34
C ASP A 4 -34.91 9.54 11.03
N GLN A 5 -35.13 9.20 9.76
CA GLN A 5 -35.28 7.79 9.35
C GLN A 5 -33.92 7.07 9.22
N ARG A 6 -32.84 7.78 8.88
CA ARG A 6 -31.49 7.22 8.77
C ARG A 6 -30.89 6.88 10.13
N LYS A 7 -31.10 7.72 11.15
CA LYS A 7 -30.67 7.43 12.53
C LYS A 7 -31.35 6.17 13.10
N LYS A 8 -32.60 5.91 12.75
CA LYS A 8 -33.34 4.69 13.18
C LYS A 8 -32.85 3.41 12.50
N TRP A 9 -32.36 3.50 11.26
CA TRP A 9 -31.78 2.35 10.55
C TRP A 9 -30.43 1.96 11.13
N TYR A 10 -29.56 2.93 11.42
CA TYR A 10 -28.24 2.74 12.03
C TYR A 10 -28.35 2.10 13.43
N GLN A 11 -29.33 2.49 14.24
CA GLN A 11 -29.56 1.88 15.54
C GLN A 11 -30.11 0.44 15.44
N LYS A 12 -30.80 0.09 14.36
CA LYS A 12 -31.32 -1.26 14.15
C LYS A 12 -30.23 -2.29 13.80
N ILE A 13 -29.17 -1.87 13.13
CA ILE A 13 -28.00 -2.74 12.82
C ILE A 13 -27.15 -2.97 14.07
N LYS A 14 -26.98 -1.95 14.92
CA LYS A 14 -26.16 -2.02 16.15
C LYS A 14 -26.71 -3.00 17.20
N TYR A 15 -27.98 -3.41 17.11
CA TYR A 15 -28.66 -4.26 18.09
C TYR A 15 -29.01 -5.68 17.61
N ASN A 16 -28.55 -6.12 16.45
CA ASN A 16 -28.84 -7.48 16.01
C ASN A 16 -27.79 -8.46 16.57
N LYS A 17 -28.04 -8.93 17.81
CA LYS A 17 -27.22 -9.94 18.51
C LYS A 17 -27.03 -11.23 17.71
N ASN A 18 -27.93 -11.55 16.77
CA ASN A 18 -27.89 -12.78 15.97
C ASN A 18 -26.80 -12.74 14.89
N PHE A 19 -26.36 -11.54 14.44
CA PHE A 19 -25.28 -11.43 13.45
C PHE A 19 -23.92 -11.81 14.06
N LYS A 20 -23.66 -11.45 15.32
CA LYS A 20 -22.42 -11.84 16.03
C LYS A 20 -22.37 -13.35 16.34
N VAL A 21 -23.53 -13.98 16.58
CA VAL A 21 -23.60 -15.43 16.84
C VAL A 21 -23.36 -16.25 15.57
N VAL A 22 -23.84 -15.81 14.41
CA VAL A 22 -23.61 -16.51 13.14
C VAL A 22 -22.15 -16.46 12.73
N SER A 23 -21.48 -15.31 12.86
CA SER A 23 -20.03 -15.19 12.59
C SER A 23 -19.20 -16.07 13.54
N PHE A 24 -19.56 -16.12 14.83
CA PHE A 24 -18.84 -16.95 15.80
C PHE A 24 -19.02 -18.47 15.57
N ILE A 25 -20.19 -18.90 15.13
CA ILE A 25 -20.48 -20.31 14.80
C ILE A 25 -19.75 -20.72 13.51
N THR A 26 -19.65 -19.85 12.52
CA THR A 26 -18.92 -20.13 11.27
C THR A 26 -17.41 -20.29 11.52
N ILE A 27 -16.82 -19.47 12.38
CA ILE A 27 -15.41 -19.56 12.78
C ILE A 27 -15.16 -20.86 13.56
N ILE A 28 -16.02 -21.26 14.50
CA ILE A 28 -15.89 -22.52 15.24
C ILE A 28 -16.01 -23.74 14.32
N LEU A 29 -16.87 -23.71 13.31
CA LEU A 29 -17.02 -24.82 12.33
C LEU A 29 -15.76 -24.97 11.47
N ILE A 30 -15.11 -23.89 11.07
CA ILE A 30 -13.84 -23.92 10.33
C ILE A 30 -12.73 -24.52 11.20
N PHE A 31 -12.65 -24.16 12.48
CA PHE A 31 -11.67 -24.76 13.42
C PHE A 31 -11.90 -26.23 13.69
N VAL A 32 -13.15 -26.68 13.80
CA VAL A 32 -13.47 -28.10 14.04
C VAL A 32 -13.17 -28.96 12.81
N VAL A 33 -13.46 -28.48 11.60
CA VAL A 33 -13.13 -29.20 10.36
C VAL A 33 -11.62 -29.24 10.13
N GLY A 34 -10.89 -28.17 10.42
CA GLY A 34 -9.42 -28.14 10.38
C GLY A 34 -8.78 -29.12 11.37
N TYR A 35 -9.29 -29.19 12.60
CA TYR A 35 -8.79 -30.10 13.63
C TYR A 35 -8.99 -31.58 13.28
N VAL A 36 -10.10 -31.94 12.67
CA VAL A 36 -10.41 -33.32 12.22
C VAL A 36 -9.48 -33.74 11.07
N PHE A 37 -9.09 -32.81 10.17
CA PHE A 37 -8.15 -33.12 9.08
C PHE A 37 -6.70 -33.30 9.56
N ILE A 38 -6.28 -32.61 10.62
CA ILE A 38 -4.93 -32.70 11.18
C ILE A 38 -4.77 -33.98 12.03
N THR A 39 -5.79 -34.37 12.81
CA THR A 39 -5.73 -35.56 13.66
C THR A 39 -6.00 -36.88 12.93
N GLY A 40 -6.63 -36.84 11.75
CA GLY A 40 -6.93 -38.03 10.95
C GLY A 40 -5.72 -38.63 10.19
N LYS A 41 -4.58 -37.91 10.08
CA LYS A 41 -3.39 -38.36 9.35
C LYS A 41 -2.30 -39.00 10.22
N SER A 42 -2.47 -39.11 11.54
CA SER A 42 -1.45 -39.59 12.47
C SER A 42 -1.63 -41.04 12.96
N ARG A 43 -2.36 -41.88 12.22
CA ARG A 43 -2.47 -43.31 12.58
C ARG A 43 -2.30 -44.19 11.36
N MET A 44 -1.06 -44.37 10.91
CA MET A 44 -0.57 -45.61 10.22
C MET A 44 0.96 -45.54 10.12
N GLY A 45 1.64 -46.46 10.80
CA GLY A 45 3.04 -46.79 10.55
C GLY A 45 3.94 -46.80 11.78
N GLU A 46 3.74 -47.73 12.71
CA GLU A 46 4.83 -48.24 13.57
C GLU A 46 5.61 -49.32 12.81
N ASN A 47 6.97 -49.19 12.76
CA ASN A 47 7.88 -50.19 13.32
C ASN A 47 9.36 -49.91 12.99
N THR A 48 10.16 -49.97 14.09
CA THR A 48 11.55 -50.47 14.23
C THR A 48 12.69 -49.69 13.54
N THR A 49 13.78 -49.33 14.13
CA THR A 49 14.72 -49.68 15.19
C THR A 49 15.89 -48.68 15.19
N GLU A 50 16.40 -48.40 16.37
CA GLU A 50 17.70 -47.84 16.79
C GLU A 50 18.81 -47.63 15.76
N ASP A 51 19.49 -46.48 15.72
CA ASP A 51 20.76 -46.24 16.38
C ASP A 51 21.28 -44.77 16.20
N SER A 52 22.00 -44.33 17.19
CA SER A 52 22.67 -43.09 17.48
C SER A 52 23.49 -42.43 16.38
N THR A 53 23.43 -41.06 16.27
CA THR A 53 24.58 -40.16 16.49
C THR A 53 24.14 -38.70 16.34
N GLU A 54 24.63 -37.87 17.26
CA GLU A 54 24.46 -36.42 17.32
C GLU A 54 25.00 -35.69 16.07
N SER A 55 24.25 -34.76 15.52
CA SER A 55 24.82 -33.53 14.96
C SER A 55 23.78 -32.42 14.95
N SER A 56 24.14 -31.32 15.56
CA SER A 56 23.42 -30.04 15.66
C SER A 56 23.08 -29.48 14.27
N GLY A 57 21.79 -29.39 13.97
CA GLY A 57 21.28 -28.66 12.81
C GLY A 57 20.10 -27.81 13.25
N SER A 58 20.21 -26.50 13.10
CA SER A 58 19.17 -25.55 13.44
C SER A 58 17.91 -25.83 12.61
N LEU A 59 16.82 -26.13 13.29
CA LEU A 59 15.49 -26.20 12.71
C LEU A 59 15.05 -24.78 12.37
N VAL A 60 14.97 -24.48 11.09
CA VAL A 60 14.21 -23.32 10.58
C VAL A 60 12.74 -23.74 10.65
N GLU A 61 12.04 -23.30 11.66
CA GLU A 61 10.57 -23.38 11.71
C GLU A 61 10.01 -22.47 10.61
N THR A 62 9.47 -23.07 9.57
CA THR A 62 8.67 -22.35 8.57
C THR A 62 7.32 -22.04 9.20
N VAL A 63 7.17 -20.85 9.76
CA VAL A 63 5.85 -20.35 10.21
C VAL A 63 5.05 -20.01 8.96
N VAL A 64 4.09 -20.85 8.61
CA VAL A 64 3.05 -20.53 7.63
C VAL A 64 2.08 -19.57 8.33
N ILE A 65 2.19 -18.28 8.04
CA ILE A 65 1.21 -17.29 8.51
C ILE A 65 0.06 -17.29 7.51
N GLU A 66 -1.11 -17.78 7.92
CA GLU A 66 -2.35 -17.52 7.19
C GLU A 66 -2.58 -16.01 7.18
N ALA A 67 -2.68 -15.42 5.99
CA ALA A 67 -2.92 -14.00 5.84
C ALA A 67 -4.32 -13.65 6.34
N PRO A 68 -4.47 -12.68 7.25
CA PRO A 68 -5.77 -12.08 7.53
C PRO A 68 -6.23 -11.26 6.32
N ASP A 69 -7.53 -11.05 6.15
CA ASP A 69 -8.17 -10.17 5.16
C ASP A 69 -7.88 -8.67 5.41
N ASP A 70 -6.63 -8.35 5.77
CA ASP A 70 -6.19 -7.04 6.22
C ASP A 70 -5.17 -6.45 5.22
N PRO A 71 -5.45 -5.29 4.61
CA PRO A 71 -4.51 -4.61 3.71
C PRO A 71 -3.22 -4.14 4.40
N THR A 72 -3.10 -4.31 5.74
CA THR A 72 -1.88 -4.01 6.50
C THR A 72 -0.84 -5.14 6.47
N ALA A 73 -1.14 -6.29 5.84
CA ALA A 73 -0.26 -7.47 5.80
C ALA A 73 1.12 -7.18 5.17
N ASP A 74 1.21 -6.21 4.27
CA ASP A 74 2.43 -5.94 3.50
C ASP A 74 3.61 -5.40 4.33
N LEU A 75 3.35 -4.67 5.43
CA LEU A 75 4.44 -4.22 6.30
C LEU A 75 5.02 -5.34 7.19
N LYS A 76 4.29 -6.44 7.37
CA LYS A 76 4.77 -7.59 8.14
C LYS A 76 5.89 -8.36 7.41
N GLN A 77 5.91 -8.31 6.09
CA GLN A 77 6.88 -9.02 5.26
C GLN A 77 8.30 -8.41 5.33
N TYR A 78 8.41 -7.11 5.64
CA TYR A 78 9.71 -6.41 5.74
C TYR A 78 10.40 -6.54 7.10
N ALA A 79 9.71 -7.07 8.11
CA ALA A 79 10.24 -7.19 9.48
C ALA A 79 10.95 -8.52 9.75
N SER A 80 10.88 -9.52 8.87
CA SER A 80 11.36 -10.88 9.13
C SER A 80 12.66 -11.29 8.42
N SER A 81 13.39 -10.38 7.76
CA SER A 81 14.69 -10.70 7.20
C SER A 81 15.82 -10.33 8.15
N ASP A 82 16.10 -11.20 9.11
CA ASP A 82 17.40 -11.22 9.81
C ASP A 82 18.51 -11.57 8.81
N THR A 83 19.04 -10.59 8.13
CA THR A 83 20.36 -10.69 7.50
C THR A 83 21.12 -9.41 7.80
N ASP A 84 22.29 -9.57 8.43
CA ASP A 84 23.31 -8.54 8.64
C ASP A 84 23.79 -7.96 7.30
N ASP A 85 22.98 -7.17 6.63
CA ASP A 85 23.40 -6.38 5.50
C ASP A 85 22.80 -4.97 5.58
N ASN A 86 23.65 -4.03 5.97
CA ASN A 86 23.36 -2.60 6.07
C ASN A 86 22.94 -1.94 4.76
N SER A 87 22.74 -2.69 3.68
CA SER A 87 22.36 -2.18 2.34
C SER A 87 20.86 -2.10 2.10
N VAL A 88 20.01 -2.69 2.97
CA VAL A 88 18.54 -2.80 2.75
C VAL A 88 17.77 -1.56 3.24
N ILE A 89 18.39 -0.65 3.98
CA ILE A 89 17.71 0.54 4.54
C ILE A 89 17.75 1.75 3.60
N GLN A 90 18.39 1.66 2.43
CA GLN A 90 18.56 2.81 1.53
C GLN A 90 17.36 3.19 0.66
N GLU A 91 16.22 2.51 0.71
CA GLU A 91 15.27 2.64 -0.40
C GLU A 91 13.82 2.98 -0.08
N TYR A 92 13.52 3.47 1.09
CA TYR A 92 12.22 4.12 1.25
C TYR A 92 12.36 5.64 1.20
N ASP A 93 13.22 6.11 0.29
CA ASP A 93 13.22 7.50 -0.12
C ASP A 93 12.01 7.77 -1.00
N TYR A 94 10.88 8.13 -0.38
CA TYR A 94 9.76 8.76 -1.05
C TYR A 94 10.12 10.19 -1.50
N THR A 95 11.38 10.49 -1.68
CA THR A 95 11.75 11.62 -2.50
C THR A 95 11.29 11.29 -3.91
N ILE A 96 10.21 11.94 -4.31
CA ILE A 96 9.96 12.17 -5.72
C ILE A 96 11.24 12.81 -6.26
N GLN A 97 12.16 11.99 -6.78
CA GLN A 97 13.21 12.50 -7.65
C GLN A 97 12.51 13.05 -8.88
N GLY A 98 11.94 14.22 -8.77
CA GLY A 98 11.15 14.85 -9.79
C GLY A 98 10.62 16.21 -9.43
N ALA A 99 10.45 16.52 -8.14
CA ALA A 99 9.94 17.83 -7.76
C ALA A 99 11.04 18.92 -7.64
N GLY A 100 12.31 18.54 -7.53
CA GLY A 100 13.42 19.49 -7.37
C GLY A 100 14.37 19.63 -8.56
N SER A 101 14.30 18.78 -9.59
CA SER A 101 15.22 18.82 -10.74
C SER A 101 14.53 18.90 -12.12
N ILE A 102 13.23 19.11 -12.19
CA ILE A 102 12.46 19.21 -13.44
C ILE A 102 12.81 20.48 -14.26
N ALA A 103 13.71 21.32 -13.80
CA ALA A 103 14.17 22.49 -14.57
C ALA A 103 15.23 22.18 -15.65
N ALA A 104 15.71 20.94 -15.80
CA ALA A 104 16.72 20.63 -16.81
C ALA A 104 16.58 19.20 -17.35
N LYS A 105 15.95 19.07 -18.53
CA LYS A 105 15.87 17.92 -19.46
C LYS A 105 14.63 17.06 -19.41
N GLU A 106 13.46 17.63 -19.52
CA GLU A 106 12.36 16.93 -20.17
C GLU A 106 12.58 16.95 -21.69
N LYS A 107 12.72 15.75 -22.30
CA LYS A 107 12.30 15.61 -23.69
C LYS A 107 10.80 15.94 -23.72
N PRO A 108 10.33 16.78 -24.66
CA PRO A 108 8.90 17.09 -24.71
C PRO A 108 8.14 15.79 -24.84
N ALA A 109 7.28 15.50 -23.86
CA ALA A 109 6.24 14.50 -24.00
C ALA A 109 5.53 14.80 -25.31
N LYS A 110 5.25 13.76 -26.11
CA LYS A 110 4.47 13.94 -27.35
C LYS A 110 3.23 14.71 -26.99
N THR A 111 3.06 15.90 -27.55
CA THR A 111 1.95 16.80 -27.22
C THR A 111 0.65 16.07 -27.54
N ALA A 112 -0.06 15.58 -26.53
CA ALA A 112 -1.39 15.04 -26.72
C ALA A 112 -2.31 16.16 -27.15
N SER A 113 -3.02 16.00 -28.27
CA SER A 113 -3.94 17.01 -28.75
C SER A 113 -5.26 16.92 -27.97
N ILE A 114 -5.58 17.98 -27.23
CA ILE A 114 -6.87 18.11 -26.52
C ILE A 114 -7.94 18.47 -27.56
N ARG A 115 -8.94 17.62 -27.75
CA ARG A 115 -10.15 17.92 -28.52
C ARG A 115 -11.32 18.08 -27.55
N ASN A 116 -11.87 19.29 -27.50
CA ASN A 116 -13.15 19.54 -26.83
C ASN A 116 -14.27 19.12 -27.82
N SER A 117 -15.00 18.07 -27.52
CA SER A 117 -16.19 17.70 -28.24
C SER A 117 -17.41 18.43 -27.67
N SER A 118 -17.78 19.59 -28.23
CA SER A 118 -19.08 20.20 -27.99
C SER A 118 -20.10 19.49 -28.89
N GLY A 119 -20.75 18.48 -28.36
CA GLY A 119 -21.88 17.80 -29.01
C GLY A 119 -23.18 18.51 -28.69
N ASP A 120 -23.76 19.17 -29.71
CA ASP A 120 -25.10 19.71 -29.64
C ASP A 120 -26.14 18.57 -29.53
N ARG A 121 -26.80 18.44 -28.39
CA ARG A 121 -27.97 17.58 -28.19
C ARG A 121 -29.04 18.32 -27.41
N THR A 122 -30.02 18.81 -28.18
CA THR A 122 -31.33 19.20 -27.68
C THR A 122 -32.10 17.96 -27.21
N SER A 123 -32.36 17.82 -25.94
CA SER A 123 -33.62 17.43 -25.29
C SER A 123 -33.39 17.01 -23.84
N GLY A 124 -34.02 17.70 -22.94
CA GLY A 124 -34.59 17.44 -21.63
C GLY A 124 -34.03 16.29 -20.77
N GLY A 125 -33.15 16.63 -19.81
CA GLY A 125 -32.81 15.80 -18.65
C GLY A 125 -31.81 16.57 -17.81
N ARG A 126 -32.15 16.90 -16.57
CA ARG A 126 -31.23 17.47 -15.59
C ARG A 126 -30.12 16.45 -15.30
N GLY A 127 -28.95 16.67 -15.88
CA GLY A 127 -27.72 15.94 -15.59
C GLY A 127 -26.59 16.97 -15.53
N ASP A 128 -25.79 16.91 -14.48
CA ASP A 128 -24.62 17.76 -14.27
C ASP A 128 -23.72 17.78 -15.51
N GLY A 129 -23.59 18.96 -16.11
CA GLY A 129 -22.79 19.16 -17.31
C GLY A 129 -21.30 19.33 -17.00
N GLY A 130 -20.64 18.28 -16.55
CA GLY A 130 -19.20 18.21 -16.58
C GLY A 130 -18.73 17.98 -18.03
N SER A 131 -17.95 18.92 -18.58
CA SER A 131 -17.31 18.76 -19.90
C SER A 131 -16.28 17.65 -19.79
N SER A 132 -16.56 16.46 -20.35
CA SER A 132 -15.58 15.37 -20.40
C SER A 132 -14.45 15.73 -21.35
N VAL A 133 -13.22 15.75 -20.84
CA VAL A 133 -12.01 15.90 -21.66
C VAL A 133 -11.58 14.52 -22.10
N VAL A 134 -11.31 14.34 -23.41
CA VAL A 134 -10.74 13.12 -23.98
C VAL A 134 -9.26 13.36 -24.23
N ILE A 135 -8.41 12.53 -23.66
CA ILE A 135 -6.95 12.55 -23.81
C ILE A 135 -6.59 11.42 -24.78
N SER A 136 -6.02 11.74 -25.94
CA SER A 136 -5.67 10.75 -26.96
C SER A 136 -4.16 10.60 -27.16
N GLY A 137 -3.73 9.43 -27.65
CA GLY A 137 -2.34 9.13 -27.99
C GLY A 137 -1.47 8.68 -26.81
N MET A 138 -2.09 8.18 -25.75
CA MET A 138 -1.38 7.56 -24.62
C MET A 138 -1.01 6.09 -24.92
N GLU A 139 0.10 5.62 -24.36
CA GLU A 139 0.45 4.20 -24.41
C GLU A 139 -0.47 3.41 -23.47
N ASN A 140 -0.94 2.23 -23.90
CA ASN A 140 -1.83 1.38 -23.11
C ASN A 140 -1.10 0.25 -22.39
N SER A 141 0.23 0.23 -22.42
CA SER A 141 1.03 -0.80 -21.74
C SER A 141 1.97 -0.18 -20.70
N VAL A 142 2.19 -0.92 -19.62
CA VAL A 142 3.09 -0.57 -18.54
C VAL A 142 4.14 -1.68 -18.36
N ARG A 143 5.34 -1.31 -17.95
CA ARG A 143 6.46 -2.21 -17.64
C ARG A 143 6.73 -2.18 -16.14
N VAL A 144 6.55 -3.32 -15.47
CA VAL A 144 6.62 -3.45 -14.01
C VAL A 144 7.75 -4.39 -13.63
N ILE A 145 8.70 -3.93 -12.80
CA ILE A 145 9.72 -4.81 -12.22
C ILE A 145 9.06 -5.68 -11.16
N LEU A 146 9.31 -6.99 -11.23
CA LEU A 146 8.81 -7.95 -10.27
C LEU A 146 9.87 -8.25 -9.21
N THR A 147 9.49 -8.14 -7.95
CA THR A 147 10.39 -8.34 -6.81
C THR A 147 10.04 -9.59 -6.02
N ASN A 148 11.00 -10.09 -5.25
CA ASN A 148 10.78 -11.13 -4.25
C ASN A 148 11.27 -10.61 -2.89
N GLY A 149 10.33 -10.28 -1.98
CA GLY A 149 10.67 -9.65 -0.70
C GLY A 149 11.46 -8.34 -0.87
N GLY A 150 11.11 -7.51 -1.87
CA GLY A 150 11.80 -6.26 -2.19
C GLY A 150 13.09 -6.42 -3.03
N ASN A 151 13.59 -7.63 -3.24
CA ASN A 151 14.78 -7.86 -4.06
C ASN A 151 14.44 -7.85 -5.55
N TYR A 152 15.06 -6.97 -6.31
CA TYR A 152 14.89 -6.85 -7.77
C TYR A 152 15.54 -8.01 -8.53
N LYS A 153 16.61 -8.59 -8.02
CA LYS A 153 17.35 -9.66 -8.70
C LYS A 153 17.14 -11.00 -8.04
N GLN A 154 16.85 -12.01 -8.87
CA GLN A 154 16.57 -13.36 -8.46
C GLN A 154 17.73 -14.30 -8.84
N SER A 155 18.09 -15.24 -7.97
CA SER A 155 19.14 -16.24 -8.25
C SER A 155 18.71 -17.28 -9.29
N TYR A 156 17.40 -17.53 -9.39
CA TYR A 156 16.78 -18.41 -10.39
C TYR A 156 15.37 -17.91 -10.70
N VAL A 157 14.82 -18.32 -11.84
CA VAL A 157 13.43 -18.03 -12.22
C VAL A 157 12.76 -19.32 -12.64
N GLU A 158 11.58 -19.57 -12.09
CA GLU A 158 10.75 -20.70 -12.44
C GLU A 158 9.33 -20.24 -12.76
N PHE A 159 8.80 -20.68 -13.90
CA PHE A 159 7.49 -20.26 -14.35
C PHE A 159 6.78 -21.31 -15.20
N SER A 160 5.47 -21.19 -15.29
CA SER A 160 4.60 -21.92 -16.21
C SER A 160 3.50 -20.97 -16.72
N CYS A 161 2.75 -21.39 -17.73
CA CYS A 161 1.60 -20.63 -18.21
C CYS A 161 0.37 -21.55 -18.28
N ASN A 162 -0.82 -21.03 -17.94
CA ASN A 162 -2.08 -21.79 -18.01
C ASN A 162 -2.55 -22.10 -19.44
N THR A 163 -1.96 -21.44 -20.45
CA THR A 163 -2.13 -21.72 -21.89
C THR A 163 -0.82 -22.20 -22.50
N ALA A 164 -0.82 -22.62 -23.76
CA ALA A 164 0.42 -22.79 -24.51
C ALA A 164 1.16 -21.44 -24.57
N PHE A 165 2.48 -21.49 -24.61
CA PHE A 165 3.32 -20.29 -24.58
C PHE A 165 4.66 -20.53 -25.28
N SER A 166 5.34 -19.45 -25.60
CA SER A 166 6.68 -19.49 -26.16
C SER A 166 7.69 -18.80 -25.28
N VAL A 167 8.93 -19.30 -25.32
CA VAL A 167 10.11 -18.70 -24.71
C VAL A 167 11.11 -18.39 -25.80
N THR A 168 11.43 -17.11 -25.96
CA THR A 168 12.47 -16.65 -26.89
C THR A 168 13.73 -16.30 -26.10
N SER A 169 14.81 -17.07 -26.31
CA SER A 169 16.10 -16.89 -25.64
C SER A 169 17.14 -16.44 -26.66
N ASP A 170 17.69 -15.24 -26.53
CA ASP A 170 18.63 -14.61 -27.46
C ASP A 170 18.19 -14.81 -28.94
N GLY A 171 16.92 -14.54 -29.23
CA GLY A 171 16.30 -14.63 -30.55
C GLY A 171 15.89 -16.04 -31.01
N LYS A 172 16.12 -17.08 -30.21
CA LYS A 172 15.68 -18.45 -30.53
C LYS A 172 14.38 -18.78 -29.79
N LYS A 173 13.30 -18.96 -30.55
CA LYS A 173 11.97 -19.29 -30.05
C LYS A 173 11.83 -20.79 -29.80
N LYS A 174 11.25 -21.17 -28.66
CA LYS A 174 10.82 -22.53 -28.31
C LYS A 174 9.39 -22.47 -27.78
N GLU A 175 8.56 -23.40 -28.26
CA GLU A 175 7.16 -23.54 -27.86
C GLU A 175 7.04 -24.51 -26.68
N TYR A 176 6.10 -24.24 -25.77
CA TYR A 176 5.77 -25.02 -24.60
C TYR A 176 4.26 -25.24 -24.49
N LYS A 177 3.87 -26.37 -23.90
CA LYS A 177 2.46 -26.66 -23.65
C LYS A 177 1.96 -25.92 -22.43
N ALA A 178 0.65 -25.80 -22.32
CA ALA A 178 0.00 -25.30 -21.10
C ALA A 178 0.49 -26.07 -19.86
N ASN A 179 0.80 -25.32 -18.79
CA ASN A 179 1.30 -25.81 -17.50
C ASN A 179 2.66 -26.52 -17.55
N GLU A 180 3.39 -26.47 -18.67
CA GLU A 180 4.77 -26.97 -18.73
C GLU A 180 5.68 -26.05 -17.91
N LEU A 181 6.45 -26.62 -16.98
CA LEU A 181 7.35 -25.88 -16.11
C LEU A 181 8.66 -25.57 -16.80
N VAL A 182 9.11 -24.32 -16.72
CA VAL A 182 10.41 -23.86 -17.21
C VAL A 182 11.20 -23.27 -16.05
N SER A 183 12.44 -23.76 -15.89
CA SER A 183 13.36 -23.27 -14.86
C SER A 183 14.62 -22.69 -15.50
N LEU A 184 15.02 -21.51 -15.05
CA LEU A 184 16.24 -20.79 -15.44
C LEU A 184 17.16 -20.69 -14.23
N GLY A 185 18.24 -21.44 -14.24
CA GLY A 185 19.25 -21.45 -13.18
C GLY A 185 20.48 -20.59 -13.50
N SER A 186 21.46 -20.64 -12.63
CA SER A 186 22.74 -19.91 -12.79
C SER A 186 23.51 -20.34 -14.05
N ASP A 187 23.27 -21.54 -14.56
CA ASP A 187 23.85 -22.08 -15.78
C ASP A 187 23.16 -21.62 -17.07
N ALA A 188 22.04 -20.93 -16.99
CA ALA A 188 21.38 -20.34 -18.16
C ALA A 188 22.33 -19.42 -18.91
N LYS A 189 22.53 -19.69 -20.22
CA LYS A 189 23.47 -18.95 -21.07
C LYS A 189 22.87 -17.69 -21.69
N ALA A 190 21.53 -17.67 -21.85
CA ALA A 190 20.85 -16.53 -22.45
C ALA A 190 20.87 -15.32 -21.51
N SER A 191 21.16 -14.16 -22.09
CA SER A 191 21.14 -12.88 -21.40
C SER A 191 19.81 -12.15 -21.54
N SER A 192 18.99 -12.51 -22.54
CA SER A 192 17.66 -11.94 -22.79
C SER A 192 16.68 -13.08 -23.09
N ILE A 193 15.60 -13.12 -22.35
CA ILE A 193 14.57 -14.15 -22.42
C ILE A 193 13.21 -13.47 -22.39
N VAL A 194 12.36 -13.78 -23.36
CA VAL A 194 10.99 -13.28 -23.45
C VAL A 194 10.03 -14.46 -23.32
N VAL A 195 9.10 -14.38 -22.36
CA VAL A 195 8.05 -15.39 -22.16
C VAL A 195 6.72 -14.79 -22.61
N GLN A 196 6.10 -15.41 -23.59
CA GLN A 196 4.87 -14.90 -24.20
C GLN A 196 3.80 -16.01 -24.28
N PRO A 197 2.63 -15.83 -23.65
CA PRO A 197 1.47 -16.66 -23.87
C PRO A 197 0.98 -16.62 -25.31
N ASP A 198 0.44 -17.72 -25.81
CA ASP A 198 -0.17 -17.80 -27.16
C ASP A 198 -1.59 -17.22 -27.19
N SER A 199 -2.18 -16.96 -26.02
CA SER A 199 -3.53 -16.38 -25.86
C SER A 199 -3.48 -15.11 -25.00
N SER A 200 -4.33 -14.13 -25.32
CA SER A 200 -4.55 -12.93 -24.49
C SER A 200 -5.00 -13.25 -23.07
N ASP A 201 -5.66 -14.39 -22.85
CA ASP A 201 -6.12 -14.87 -21.55
C ASP A 201 -5.04 -15.69 -20.81
N GLY A 202 -3.87 -15.87 -21.44
CA GLY A 202 -2.75 -16.58 -20.86
C GLY A 202 -2.21 -15.86 -19.63
N ARG A 203 -1.94 -16.66 -18.57
CA ARG A 203 -1.40 -16.17 -17.29
C ARG A 203 -0.10 -16.90 -17.00
N ILE A 204 0.96 -16.15 -16.80
CA ILE A 204 2.27 -16.68 -16.46
C ILE A 204 2.41 -16.70 -14.95
N THR A 205 2.37 -17.89 -14.35
CA THR A 205 2.65 -18.07 -12.92
C THR A 205 4.15 -18.18 -12.70
N VAL A 206 4.71 -17.29 -11.87
CA VAL A 206 6.14 -17.29 -11.53
C VAL A 206 6.30 -17.93 -10.15
N SER A 207 6.56 -19.26 -10.14
CA SER A 207 6.63 -20.05 -8.90
C SER A 207 7.89 -19.78 -8.07
N SER A 208 8.90 -19.13 -8.65
CA SER A 208 10.08 -18.65 -7.91
C SER A 208 9.86 -17.34 -7.14
N LEU A 209 8.76 -16.64 -7.35
CA LEU A 209 8.36 -15.48 -6.57
C LEU A 209 7.33 -15.87 -5.51
N SER A 210 7.45 -15.28 -4.32
CA SER A 210 6.50 -15.48 -3.21
C SER A 210 5.84 -14.15 -2.88
N LYS A 211 4.51 -14.15 -2.85
CA LYS A 211 3.67 -13.02 -2.45
C LYS A 211 2.72 -13.49 -1.35
N SER A 212 2.05 -12.58 -0.64
CA SER A 212 1.13 -12.94 0.46
C SER A 212 0.03 -13.92 0.02
N GLY A 213 -0.47 -13.81 -1.21
CA GLY A 213 -1.44 -14.73 -1.80
C GLY A 213 -0.85 -16.00 -2.44
N GLY A 214 0.45 -16.26 -2.29
CA GLY A 214 1.15 -17.40 -2.89
C GLY A 214 1.98 -17.03 -4.13
N SER A 215 2.20 -17.98 -5.04
CA SER A 215 2.91 -17.70 -6.30
C SER A 215 2.09 -16.79 -7.21
N PRO A 216 2.61 -15.62 -7.60
CA PRO A 216 1.85 -14.65 -8.40
C PRO A 216 1.68 -15.12 -9.85
N SER A 217 0.58 -14.68 -10.47
CA SER A 217 0.23 -15.02 -11.84
C SER A 217 -0.06 -13.75 -12.65
N TYR A 218 0.62 -13.56 -13.77
CA TYR A 218 0.69 -12.31 -14.52
C TYR A 218 0.05 -12.43 -15.91
N HIS A 219 -0.68 -11.41 -16.32
CA HIS A 219 -1.04 -11.17 -17.71
C HIS A 219 0.17 -10.65 -18.51
N GLY A 220 0.02 -10.59 -19.83
CA GLY A 220 1.02 -9.99 -20.71
C GLY A 220 2.26 -10.85 -20.90
N VAL A 221 3.40 -10.21 -20.99
CA VAL A 221 4.71 -10.81 -21.37
C VAL A 221 5.70 -10.62 -20.22
N LEU A 222 6.59 -11.59 -20.00
CA LEU A 222 7.74 -11.38 -19.12
C LEU A 222 9.00 -11.17 -19.97
N ASP A 223 9.67 -10.04 -19.74
CA ASP A 223 11.04 -9.76 -20.18
C ASP A 223 12.00 -10.11 -19.04
N ILE A 224 12.81 -11.13 -19.22
CA ILE A 224 13.78 -11.57 -18.21
C ILE A 224 15.17 -11.27 -18.74
N THR A 225 15.93 -10.46 -18.02
CA THR A 225 17.34 -10.19 -18.33
C THR A 225 18.23 -10.82 -17.27
N LYS A 226 19.39 -11.34 -17.69
CA LYS A 226 20.39 -11.95 -16.81
C LYS A 226 21.70 -11.20 -16.90
N ASP A 227 22.24 -10.83 -15.76
CA ASP A 227 23.60 -10.33 -15.61
C ASP A 227 24.38 -11.08 -14.51
N SER A 228 25.53 -10.55 -14.07
CA SER A 228 26.33 -11.15 -13.01
C SER A 228 25.64 -11.16 -11.64
N GLY A 229 24.63 -10.29 -11.43
CA GLY A 229 23.86 -10.20 -10.18
C GLY A 229 22.63 -11.08 -10.13
N GLY A 230 22.27 -11.77 -11.23
CA GLY A 230 21.09 -12.64 -11.29
C GLY A 230 20.11 -12.25 -12.39
N PHE A 231 18.85 -12.64 -12.20
CA PHE A 231 17.76 -12.41 -13.14
C PHE A 231 16.93 -11.20 -12.69
N LEU A 232 16.71 -10.25 -13.57
CA LEU A 232 15.72 -9.19 -13.45
C LEU A 232 14.49 -9.59 -14.26
N ILE A 233 13.31 -9.49 -13.68
CA ILE A 233 12.03 -9.85 -14.32
C ILE A 233 11.22 -8.58 -14.47
N VAL A 234 10.82 -8.25 -15.70
CA VAL A 234 9.91 -7.13 -16.01
C VAL A 234 8.66 -7.69 -16.66
N ASN A 235 7.50 -7.41 -16.11
CA ASN A 235 6.21 -7.72 -16.72
C ASN A 235 5.78 -6.56 -17.61
N GLN A 236 5.60 -6.81 -18.90
CA GLN A 236 4.98 -5.87 -19.82
C GLN A 236 3.53 -6.29 -20.03
N VAL A 237 2.61 -5.42 -19.68
CA VAL A 237 1.18 -5.75 -19.58
C VAL A 237 0.30 -4.55 -19.97
N ASP A 238 -0.89 -4.83 -20.50
CA ASP A 238 -1.93 -3.82 -20.70
C ASP A 238 -2.32 -3.18 -19.37
N ILE A 239 -2.54 -1.84 -19.36
CA ILE A 239 -2.79 -1.10 -18.12
C ILE A 239 -4.05 -1.61 -17.39
N GLU A 240 -5.13 -1.92 -18.11
CA GLU A 240 -6.34 -2.43 -17.45
C GLU A 240 -6.13 -3.81 -16.84
N GLN A 241 -5.37 -4.68 -17.51
CA GLN A 241 -4.99 -5.99 -16.96
C GLN A 241 -4.04 -5.86 -15.76
N TYR A 242 -3.11 -4.90 -15.80
CA TYR A 242 -2.28 -4.55 -14.64
C TYR A 242 -3.13 -4.14 -13.44
N LEU A 243 -4.13 -3.29 -13.66
CA LEU A 243 -5.00 -2.80 -12.61
C LEU A 243 -5.86 -3.89 -11.96
N TYR A 244 -6.16 -5.02 -12.62
CA TYR A 244 -6.83 -6.14 -11.96
C TYR A 244 -6.01 -6.65 -10.76
N GLY A 245 -4.71 -6.82 -10.95
CA GLY A 245 -3.78 -7.25 -9.91
C GLY A 245 -3.46 -6.17 -8.87
N VAL A 246 -3.46 -4.89 -9.26
CA VAL A 246 -3.26 -3.76 -8.34
C VAL A 246 -4.45 -3.60 -7.41
N VAL A 247 -5.67 -3.47 -7.94
CA VAL A 247 -6.85 -3.21 -7.10
C VAL A 247 -7.08 -4.32 -6.08
N SER A 248 -6.90 -5.60 -6.47
CA SER A 248 -7.01 -6.73 -5.54
C SER A 248 -5.90 -6.80 -4.50
N SER A 249 -4.75 -6.16 -4.77
CA SER A 249 -3.62 -6.15 -3.83
C SER A 249 -3.62 -4.94 -2.90
N GLU A 250 -4.21 -3.84 -3.32
CA GLU A 250 -4.25 -2.58 -2.57
C GLU A 250 -5.42 -2.50 -1.61
N VAL A 251 -6.57 -3.09 -1.94
CA VAL A 251 -7.78 -3.03 -1.13
C VAL A 251 -8.51 -4.36 -1.08
N SER A 252 -9.25 -4.59 0.02
CA SER A 252 -10.06 -5.80 0.16
C SER A 252 -11.14 -5.88 -0.92
N ALA A 253 -11.31 -7.07 -1.52
CA ALA A 253 -12.40 -7.36 -2.46
C ALA A 253 -13.81 -7.21 -1.86
N SER A 254 -13.92 -7.12 -0.53
CA SER A 254 -15.17 -6.87 0.18
C SER A 254 -15.57 -5.40 0.27
N TYR A 255 -14.70 -4.48 -0.20
CA TYR A 255 -15.03 -3.06 -0.23
C TYR A 255 -16.25 -2.78 -1.10
N ASN A 256 -16.95 -1.69 -0.79
CA ASN A 256 -18.04 -1.21 -1.62
C ASN A 256 -17.57 -0.95 -3.06
N LYS A 257 -18.40 -1.33 -4.03
CA LYS A 257 -18.08 -1.22 -5.45
C LYS A 257 -17.58 0.17 -5.88
N GLU A 258 -18.20 1.24 -5.35
CA GLU A 258 -17.78 2.60 -5.69
C GLU A 258 -16.40 2.96 -5.11
N ALA A 259 -16.00 2.35 -3.98
CA ALA A 259 -14.64 2.46 -3.46
C ALA A 259 -13.62 1.72 -4.35
N LEU A 260 -13.93 0.49 -4.78
CA LEU A 260 -13.09 -0.25 -5.72
C LEU A 260 -12.92 0.49 -7.05
N LYS A 261 -13.98 1.13 -7.55
CA LYS A 261 -13.93 1.98 -8.75
C LYS A 261 -13.07 3.23 -8.54
N ALA A 262 -13.18 3.90 -7.39
CA ALA A 262 -12.34 5.04 -7.04
C ALA A 262 -10.86 4.62 -6.95
N GLN A 263 -10.57 3.46 -6.34
CA GLN A 263 -9.22 2.88 -6.30
C GLN A 263 -8.68 2.62 -7.71
N ALA A 264 -9.46 2.01 -8.61
CA ALA A 264 -9.07 1.76 -9.99
C ALA A 264 -8.76 3.05 -10.75
N ILE A 265 -9.58 4.10 -10.57
CA ILE A 265 -9.38 5.42 -11.19
C ILE A 265 -8.08 6.07 -10.66
N CYS A 266 -7.83 6.05 -9.35
CA CYS A 266 -6.59 6.58 -8.76
C CYS A 266 -5.36 5.81 -9.27
N ALA A 267 -5.40 4.48 -9.20
CA ALA A 267 -4.29 3.64 -9.64
C ALA A 267 -3.97 3.83 -11.12
N ARG A 268 -4.99 4.00 -11.97
CA ARG A 268 -4.81 4.30 -13.39
C ARG A 268 -4.14 5.64 -13.60
N GLY A 269 -4.59 6.70 -12.92
CA GLY A 269 -3.97 8.03 -12.98
C GLY A 269 -2.50 8.00 -12.54
N PHE A 270 -2.20 7.31 -11.44
CA PHE A 270 -0.83 7.10 -10.96
C PHE A 270 0.03 6.38 -12.01
N THR A 271 -0.49 5.29 -12.59
CA THR A 271 0.23 4.51 -13.62
C THR A 271 0.57 5.36 -14.84
N TYR A 272 -0.39 6.09 -15.41
CA TYR A 272 -0.14 6.97 -16.55
C TYR A 272 0.92 8.05 -16.26
N ARG A 273 1.00 8.57 -15.03
CA ARG A 273 2.04 9.53 -14.63
C ARG A 273 3.44 8.94 -14.52
N LYS A 274 3.54 7.62 -14.46
CA LYS A 274 4.82 6.89 -14.34
C LYS A 274 5.33 6.33 -15.66
N LEU A 275 4.53 6.31 -16.72
CA LEU A 275 4.96 5.79 -18.01
C LEU A 275 6.19 6.52 -18.55
N GLY A 276 7.20 5.75 -18.95
CA GLY A 276 8.48 6.25 -19.47
C GLY A 276 9.44 6.78 -18.39
N SER A 277 9.19 6.55 -17.11
CA SER A 277 10.03 7.05 -16.01
C SER A 277 11.42 6.43 -15.95
N ASN A 278 11.64 5.27 -16.58
CA ASN A 278 12.87 4.46 -16.48
C ASN A 278 13.27 4.22 -15.02
N TYR A 279 12.34 3.64 -14.28
CA TYR A 279 12.40 3.44 -12.84
C TYR A 279 13.74 2.86 -12.37
N ASN A 280 14.45 3.57 -11.51
CA ASN A 280 15.79 3.22 -10.96
C ASN A 280 16.83 2.79 -12.02
N GLY A 281 16.71 3.29 -13.27
CA GLY A 281 17.62 2.92 -14.37
C GLY A 281 17.33 1.53 -14.98
N TYR A 282 16.32 0.84 -14.50
CA TYR A 282 15.79 -0.36 -15.13
C TYR A 282 14.84 0.03 -16.26
N ASN A 283 14.81 -0.73 -17.35
CA ASN A 283 13.89 -0.47 -18.46
C ASN A 283 12.44 -0.84 -18.06
N ALA A 284 11.90 -0.13 -17.09
CA ALA A 284 10.57 -0.31 -16.51
C ALA A 284 10.00 1.04 -16.06
N ASP A 285 8.70 1.12 -15.84
CA ASP A 285 7.99 2.33 -15.42
C ASP A 285 7.79 2.38 -13.91
N LEU A 286 7.59 1.21 -13.28
CA LEU A 286 7.33 1.05 -11.85
C LEU A 286 7.89 -0.29 -11.34
N ASP A 287 7.83 -0.48 -10.02
CA ASP A 287 7.95 -1.79 -9.39
C ASP A 287 6.60 -2.29 -8.81
N ASP A 288 6.60 -3.50 -8.28
CA ASP A 288 5.42 -4.19 -7.75
C ASP A 288 5.25 -4.05 -6.23
N THR A 289 5.90 -3.03 -5.63
CA THR A 289 5.93 -2.80 -4.18
C THR A 289 5.16 -1.54 -3.76
N THR A 290 5.08 -1.30 -2.46
CA THR A 290 4.53 -0.05 -1.88
C THR A 290 5.30 1.22 -2.27
N ALA A 291 6.49 1.11 -2.85
CA ALA A 291 7.21 2.26 -3.41
C ALA A 291 6.52 2.84 -4.65
N CYS A 292 5.76 1.99 -5.36
CA CYS A 292 4.90 2.37 -6.49
C CYS A 292 3.45 1.98 -6.20
N GLN A 293 3.05 0.76 -6.56
CA GLN A 293 1.72 0.18 -6.31
C GLN A 293 1.89 -1.32 -6.08
N VAL A 294 1.27 -1.87 -5.05
CA VAL A 294 1.32 -3.30 -4.79
C VAL A 294 0.63 -4.05 -5.93
N TYR A 295 1.37 -4.97 -6.56
CA TYR A 295 0.90 -5.68 -7.74
C TYR A 295 0.97 -7.19 -7.58
N ASN A 296 -0.16 -7.88 -7.80
CA ASN A 296 -0.31 -9.35 -7.70
C ASN A 296 0.18 -9.94 -6.36
N ASN A 297 0.07 -9.16 -5.27
CA ASN A 297 0.31 -9.68 -3.92
C ASN A 297 -0.80 -10.66 -3.49
N PHE A 298 -2.03 -10.40 -3.96
CA PHE A 298 -3.19 -11.29 -3.85
C PHE A 298 -3.78 -11.59 -5.23
N PRO A 299 -4.51 -12.74 -5.38
CA PRO A 299 -5.18 -13.07 -6.62
C PRO A 299 -6.25 -12.05 -6.99
N GLU A 300 -6.44 -11.84 -8.28
CA GLU A 300 -7.52 -11.04 -8.82
C GLU A 300 -8.89 -11.63 -8.43
N THR A 301 -9.87 -10.75 -8.22
CA THR A 301 -11.24 -11.12 -7.85
C THR A 301 -12.23 -10.56 -8.85
N ASP A 302 -13.42 -11.18 -8.96
CA ASP A 302 -14.49 -10.70 -9.83
C ASP A 302 -14.88 -9.25 -9.52
N ASN A 303 -14.85 -8.85 -8.24
CA ASN A 303 -15.18 -7.49 -7.82
C ASN A 303 -14.11 -6.48 -8.27
N SER A 304 -12.82 -6.81 -8.14
CA SER A 304 -11.73 -5.93 -8.59
C SER A 304 -11.72 -5.81 -10.12
N ILE A 305 -11.87 -6.91 -10.83
CA ILE A 305 -11.97 -6.93 -12.31
C ILE A 305 -13.15 -6.09 -12.77
N ALA A 306 -14.34 -6.28 -12.19
CA ALA A 306 -15.54 -5.52 -12.55
C ALA A 306 -15.37 -4.01 -12.30
N ALA A 307 -14.75 -3.61 -11.17
CA ALA A 307 -14.50 -2.21 -10.86
C ALA A 307 -13.56 -1.54 -11.87
N VAL A 308 -12.51 -2.24 -12.28
CA VAL A 308 -11.57 -1.75 -13.31
C VAL A 308 -12.28 -1.64 -14.66
N GLN A 309 -13.02 -2.68 -15.09
CA GLN A 309 -13.73 -2.70 -16.38
C GLN A 309 -14.80 -1.61 -16.48
N GLU A 310 -15.57 -1.37 -15.39
CA GLU A 310 -16.60 -0.33 -15.37
C GLU A 310 -16.03 1.10 -15.34
N THR A 311 -14.74 1.25 -15.06
CA THR A 311 -14.02 2.52 -15.08
C THR A 311 -12.92 2.57 -16.14
N ALA A 312 -12.94 1.63 -17.11
CA ALA A 312 -11.88 1.53 -18.13
C ALA A 312 -11.62 2.88 -18.81
N GLY A 313 -10.35 3.25 -18.92
CA GLY A 313 -9.90 4.51 -19.48
C GLY A 313 -10.23 5.77 -18.66
N ILE A 314 -10.93 5.66 -17.51
CA ILE A 314 -11.26 6.85 -16.69
C ILE A 314 -10.09 7.19 -15.77
N VAL A 315 -9.64 8.44 -15.83
CA VAL A 315 -8.54 9.00 -15.03
C VAL A 315 -8.94 10.29 -14.35
N PRO A 316 -8.36 10.63 -13.19
CA PRO A 316 -8.56 11.93 -12.57
C PRO A 316 -7.61 12.95 -13.20
N THR A 317 -8.13 14.14 -13.53
CA THR A 317 -7.36 15.24 -14.13
C THR A 317 -7.54 16.53 -13.35
N TYR A 318 -6.52 17.38 -13.40
CA TYR A 318 -6.54 18.73 -12.85
C TYR A 318 -5.99 19.68 -13.91
N ASN A 319 -6.74 20.73 -14.26
CA ASN A 319 -6.40 21.65 -15.37
C ASN A 319 -6.13 20.94 -16.72
N GLY A 320 -6.78 19.81 -16.98
CA GLY A 320 -6.62 19.03 -18.20
C GLY A 320 -5.45 18.03 -18.19
N GLU A 321 -4.64 18.00 -17.14
CA GLU A 321 -3.52 17.06 -16.99
C GLU A 321 -3.91 15.92 -16.05
N ILE A 322 -3.50 14.68 -16.38
CA ILE A 322 -3.67 13.52 -15.48
C ILE A 322 -2.90 13.80 -14.18
N ILE A 323 -3.55 13.62 -13.04
CA ILE A 323 -2.91 13.86 -11.73
C ILE A 323 -2.14 12.62 -11.25
N ASN A 324 -1.15 12.85 -10.40
CA ASN A 324 -0.54 11.81 -9.59
C ASN A 324 -1.45 11.53 -8.40
N ALA A 325 -2.43 10.63 -8.59
CA ALA A 325 -3.48 10.35 -7.62
C ALA A 325 -3.00 9.38 -6.55
N VAL A 326 -2.12 9.85 -5.67
CA VAL A 326 -1.56 9.06 -4.55
C VAL A 326 -2.64 8.72 -3.52
N TYR A 327 -2.53 7.54 -2.90
CA TYR A 327 -3.47 7.04 -1.91
C TYR A 327 -2.76 6.34 -0.76
N PHE A 328 -3.46 6.10 0.33
CA PHE A 328 -2.93 5.45 1.53
C PHE A 328 -4.06 4.71 2.27
N SER A 329 -3.68 3.82 3.20
CA SER A 329 -4.63 2.88 3.81
C SER A 329 -5.73 3.58 4.63
N THR A 330 -5.38 4.29 5.70
CA THR A 330 -6.35 4.81 6.70
C THR A 330 -5.93 6.18 7.17
N SER A 331 -6.85 7.16 7.18
CA SER A 331 -6.56 8.46 7.79
C SER A 331 -6.72 8.43 9.32
N CYS A 332 -6.00 9.32 9.99
CA CYS A 332 -6.27 9.57 11.41
C CYS A 332 -7.55 10.41 11.64
N GLY A 333 -8.32 10.67 10.57
CA GLY A 333 -9.45 11.56 10.52
C GLY A 333 -9.16 12.88 9.80
N THR A 334 -7.91 13.06 9.33
CA THR A 334 -7.51 14.20 8.49
C THR A 334 -6.63 13.75 7.34
N THR A 335 -6.62 14.52 6.26
CA THR A 335 -5.62 14.46 5.19
C THR A 335 -4.71 15.67 5.25
N THR A 336 -3.54 15.56 4.62
CA THR A 336 -2.55 16.63 4.47
C THR A 336 -2.20 16.85 3.01
N THR A 337 -1.37 17.85 2.71
CA THR A 337 -0.92 18.15 1.36
C THR A 337 0.46 17.56 1.05
N SER A 338 0.76 17.38 -0.23
CA SER A 338 2.01 16.77 -0.68
C SER A 338 3.26 17.57 -0.29
N ASP A 339 3.17 18.90 -0.25
CA ASP A 339 4.27 19.78 0.16
C ASP A 339 4.63 19.61 1.65
N GLN A 340 3.64 19.27 2.49
CA GLN A 340 3.88 19.00 3.91
C GLN A 340 4.62 17.67 4.13
N VAL A 341 4.42 16.70 3.27
CA VAL A 341 5.03 15.36 3.39
C VAL A 341 6.33 15.25 2.59
N TRP A 342 6.34 15.70 1.32
CA TRP A 342 7.47 15.49 0.39
C TRP A 342 8.14 16.77 -0.08
N GLY A 343 7.67 17.95 0.32
CA GLY A 343 8.21 19.24 -0.10
C GLY A 343 7.80 19.70 -1.50
N GLY A 344 7.20 18.80 -2.30
CA GLY A 344 6.68 19.11 -3.64
C GLY A 344 5.19 19.40 -3.63
N SER A 345 4.71 20.45 -4.31
CA SER A 345 3.30 20.83 -4.33
C SER A 345 2.54 20.08 -5.43
N MET A 346 1.47 19.38 -5.02
CA MET A 346 0.40 18.88 -5.88
C MET A 346 -0.86 19.68 -5.53
N PRO A 347 -1.26 20.67 -6.35
CA PRO A 347 -2.27 21.67 -5.97
C PRO A 347 -3.67 21.10 -5.76
N TYR A 348 -3.91 19.87 -6.18
CA TYR A 348 -5.16 19.13 -5.97
C TYR A 348 -5.19 18.34 -4.66
N THR A 349 -4.09 18.22 -3.91
CA THR A 349 -4.07 17.63 -2.56
C THR A 349 -4.55 18.67 -1.54
N CYS A 350 -5.24 18.24 -0.50
CA CYS A 350 -5.87 19.17 0.44
C CYS A 350 -5.81 18.67 1.89
N THR A 351 -5.75 19.64 2.80
CA THR A 351 -5.88 19.41 4.24
C THR A 351 -7.35 19.52 4.62
N ARG A 352 -7.94 18.41 5.10
CA ARG A 352 -9.37 18.34 5.47
C ARG A 352 -9.61 17.36 6.60
N ILE A 353 -10.64 17.62 7.42
CA ILE A 353 -11.24 16.60 8.27
C ILE A 353 -12.03 15.64 7.38
N GLN A 354 -11.85 14.35 7.59
CA GLN A 354 -12.49 13.30 6.80
C GLN A 354 -13.95 13.11 7.27
N ASN A 355 -14.77 14.12 7.02
CA ASN A 355 -16.21 14.14 7.27
C ASN A 355 -16.97 14.61 6.02
N THR A 356 -18.29 14.55 6.05
CA THR A 356 -19.13 14.96 4.91
C THR A 356 -19.26 16.49 4.77
N ALA A 357 -18.85 17.26 5.77
CA ALA A 357 -18.85 18.73 5.76
C ALA A 357 -17.59 19.31 5.12
N LEU A 358 -16.53 18.51 4.95
CA LEU A 358 -15.22 18.93 4.42
C LEU A 358 -14.56 20.04 5.26
N ASP A 359 -14.68 19.94 6.58
CA ASP A 359 -14.14 20.92 7.51
C ASP A 359 -12.61 21.00 7.41
N ILE A 360 -12.06 22.18 7.67
CA ILE A 360 -10.61 22.41 7.70
C ILE A 360 -10.12 22.21 9.14
N PRO A 361 -9.13 21.31 9.37
CA PRO A 361 -8.55 21.14 10.70
C PRO A 361 -7.62 22.30 11.05
N HIS A 362 -7.46 22.53 12.37
CA HIS A 362 -6.52 23.50 12.93
C HIS A 362 -5.73 22.83 14.06
N PHE A 363 -4.98 21.77 13.72
CA PHE A 363 -4.26 20.92 14.66
C PHE A 363 -2.75 21.20 14.73
N SER A 364 -2.31 22.37 14.30
CA SER A 364 -0.95 22.88 14.59
C SER A 364 -0.74 23.14 16.09
N ASP A 365 -1.83 23.34 16.86
CA ASP A 365 -1.82 23.34 18.31
C ASP A 365 -1.82 21.91 18.86
N GLU A 366 -0.86 21.60 19.75
CA GLU A 366 -0.66 20.25 20.28
C GLU A 366 -1.84 19.78 21.16
N ASP A 367 -2.46 20.67 21.95
CA ASP A 367 -3.58 20.30 22.82
C ASP A 367 -4.85 20.05 22.00
N ALA A 368 -5.09 20.84 20.94
CA ALA A 368 -6.18 20.62 20.00
C ALA A 368 -6.02 19.26 19.27
N PHE A 369 -4.79 18.93 18.84
CA PHE A 369 -4.51 17.63 18.23
C PHE A 369 -4.72 16.47 19.21
N ARG A 370 -4.24 16.60 20.45
CA ARG A 370 -4.44 15.58 21.49
C ARG A 370 -5.92 15.35 21.80
N ASP A 371 -6.70 16.43 21.90
CA ASP A 371 -8.14 16.33 22.13
C ASP A 371 -8.85 15.59 20.98
N PHE A 372 -8.42 15.84 19.74
CA PHE A 372 -8.91 15.11 18.59
C PHE A 372 -8.50 13.62 18.63
N MET A 373 -7.22 13.34 18.90
CA MET A 373 -6.72 11.96 19.00
C MET A 373 -7.33 11.18 20.16
N ASP A 374 -7.72 11.85 21.24
CA ASP A 374 -8.39 11.28 22.39
C ASP A 374 -9.91 11.10 22.21
N GLY A 375 -10.43 11.43 21.03
CA GLY A 375 -11.85 11.23 20.68
C GLY A 375 -12.80 12.24 21.29
N LYS A 376 -12.30 13.42 21.71
CA LYS A 376 -13.14 14.47 22.30
C LYS A 376 -13.86 15.32 21.24
N THR A 377 -13.26 15.44 20.05
CA THR A 377 -13.71 16.34 18.99
C THR A 377 -13.92 15.66 17.61
N ASP A 378 -13.74 14.35 17.52
CA ASP A 378 -13.77 13.57 16.26
C ASP A 378 -15.15 12.93 15.95
N THR A 379 -16.25 13.54 16.31
CA THR A 379 -17.58 12.91 16.35
C THR A 379 -18.13 12.48 15.00
N ASP A 380 -17.75 13.15 13.91
CA ASP A 380 -18.36 12.99 12.58
C ASP A 380 -17.38 12.44 11.52
N VAL A 381 -16.22 11.89 11.93
CA VAL A 381 -15.22 11.33 11.02
C VAL A 381 -15.70 10.00 10.44
N VAL A 382 -15.60 9.85 9.11
CA VAL A 382 -16.14 8.70 8.39
C VAL A 382 -15.36 7.39 8.64
N GLU A 383 -14.08 7.48 9.01
CA GLU A 383 -13.19 6.33 9.25
C GLU A 383 -13.12 5.88 10.71
N ARG A 384 -13.94 6.48 11.57
CA ARG A 384 -13.87 6.27 13.02
C ARG A 384 -13.96 4.81 13.49
N ASP A 385 -14.62 3.96 12.72
CA ASP A 385 -14.86 2.56 13.09
C ASP A 385 -13.76 1.59 12.54
N TYR A 386 -12.75 2.09 11.80
CA TYR A 386 -11.67 1.26 11.28
C TYR A 386 -10.56 1.05 12.32
N PRO A 387 -9.96 -0.16 12.45
CA PRO A 387 -9.00 -0.48 13.50
C PRO A 387 -7.82 0.49 13.57
N MET A 388 -7.17 0.79 12.45
CA MET A 388 -6.02 1.70 12.39
C MET A 388 -6.38 3.19 12.48
N TYR A 389 -7.65 3.54 12.64
CA TYR A 389 -8.05 4.94 12.89
C TYR A 389 -7.38 5.50 14.15
N ARG A 390 -7.15 4.64 15.15
CA ARG A 390 -6.35 4.95 16.34
C ARG A 390 -5.44 3.77 16.69
N TRP A 391 -4.23 4.10 17.10
CA TRP A 391 -3.26 3.10 17.55
C TRP A 391 -2.43 3.63 18.72
N THR A 392 -1.85 2.70 19.50
CA THR A 392 -0.95 3.02 20.60
C THR A 392 0.26 2.09 20.61
N VAL A 393 1.41 2.65 21.02
CA VAL A 393 2.61 1.87 21.34
C VAL A 393 3.11 2.28 22.72
N THR A 394 3.42 1.32 23.58
CA THR A 394 3.81 1.60 24.96
C THR A 394 5.24 1.14 25.22
N TYR A 395 6.03 1.98 25.89
CA TYR A 395 7.43 1.74 26.22
C TYR A 395 7.68 2.05 27.69
N THR A 396 8.52 1.24 28.36
CA THR A 396 9.21 1.67 29.58
C THR A 396 10.24 2.77 29.26
N GLU A 397 10.82 3.43 30.26
CA GLU A 397 11.85 4.46 30.04
C GLU A 397 13.09 3.91 29.31
N ASP A 398 13.52 2.68 29.64
CA ASP A 398 14.66 2.03 28.99
C ASP A 398 14.34 1.59 27.56
N GLU A 399 13.13 1.04 27.33
CA GLU A 399 12.68 0.68 25.97
C GLU A 399 12.54 1.91 25.08
N MET A 400 11.99 3.04 25.58
CA MET A 400 11.88 4.28 24.80
C MET A 400 13.26 4.81 24.42
N ARG A 401 14.23 4.77 25.35
CA ARG A 401 15.60 5.15 25.04
C ARG A 401 16.21 4.27 23.95
N SER A 402 16.08 2.95 24.06
CA SER A 402 16.57 2.00 23.06
C SER A 402 15.87 2.19 21.71
N ALA A 403 14.56 2.45 21.71
CA ALA A 403 13.79 2.73 20.49
C ALA A 403 14.29 4.00 19.80
N ILE A 404 14.56 5.09 20.55
CA ILE A 404 15.12 6.32 20.00
C ILE A 404 16.54 6.07 19.45
N GLU A 405 17.41 5.37 20.17
CA GLU A 405 18.77 5.07 19.70
C GLU A 405 18.74 4.24 18.41
N THR A 406 17.87 3.23 18.34
CA THR A 406 17.64 2.43 17.13
C THR A 406 17.08 3.31 16.00
N GLY A 407 16.08 4.13 16.27
CA GLY A 407 15.48 5.04 15.30
C GLY A 407 16.48 6.06 14.76
N LEU A 408 17.29 6.69 15.62
CA LEU A 408 18.33 7.62 15.20
C LEU A 408 19.35 6.98 14.25
N SER A 409 19.69 5.70 14.44
CA SER A 409 20.59 4.97 13.54
C SER A 409 19.99 4.75 12.14
N ARG A 410 18.65 4.84 12.01
CA ARG A 410 17.90 4.70 10.76
C ARG A 410 17.58 6.03 10.10
N CYS A 411 17.71 7.14 10.83
CA CYS A 411 17.45 8.46 10.28
C CYS A 411 18.55 8.87 9.30
N SER A 412 18.18 9.40 8.14
CA SER A 412 19.08 10.11 7.26
C SER A 412 19.41 11.48 7.85
N ASP A 413 20.63 11.99 7.60
CA ASP A 413 21.09 13.34 7.98
C ASP A 413 21.09 13.67 9.49
N VAL A 414 21.00 12.63 10.34
CA VAL A 414 21.10 12.76 11.80
C VAL A 414 22.37 12.06 12.27
N SER A 415 23.33 12.84 12.81
CA SER A 415 24.62 12.32 13.28
C SER A 415 24.60 11.80 14.72
N ALA A 416 23.57 12.16 15.50
CA ALA A 416 23.43 11.72 16.89
C ALA A 416 22.94 10.25 16.92
N THR A 417 23.57 9.44 17.77
CA THR A 417 23.20 8.03 17.98
C THR A 417 22.55 7.77 19.35
N SER A 418 22.59 8.74 20.23
CA SER A 418 21.98 8.67 21.56
C SER A 418 21.76 10.06 22.14
N VAL A 419 20.78 10.18 23.04
CA VAL A 419 20.54 11.38 23.85
C VAL A 419 20.85 11.13 25.34
N GLY A 420 21.24 9.92 25.70
CA GLY A 420 21.40 9.49 27.08
C GLY A 420 20.05 9.31 27.79
N LYS A 421 19.98 9.69 29.08
CA LYS A 421 18.70 9.66 29.80
C LYS A 421 17.75 10.72 29.23
N ILE A 422 16.52 10.30 28.88
CA ILE A 422 15.52 11.19 28.29
C ILE A 422 15.01 12.17 29.34
N GLU A 423 15.07 13.48 29.04
CA GLU A 423 14.54 14.56 29.86
C GLU A 423 13.18 15.03 29.32
N SER A 424 13.08 15.28 27.98
CA SER A 424 11.81 15.60 27.34
C SER A 424 11.78 15.06 25.90
N ILE A 425 10.56 14.83 25.40
CA ILE A 425 10.21 14.53 24.00
C ILE A 425 9.09 15.49 23.62
N GLU A 426 9.33 16.36 22.64
CA GLU A 426 8.40 17.42 22.25
C GLU A 426 8.18 17.37 20.73
N MET A 427 6.90 17.44 20.30
CA MET A 427 6.53 17.65 18.90
C MET A 427 6.68 19.15 18.60
N THR A 428 7.88 19.58 18.18
CA THR A 428 8.20 21.01 18.01
C THR A 428 7.73 21.60 16.69
N GLY A 429 7.31 20.76 15.75
CA GLY A 429 6.66 21.17 14.50
C GLY A 429 5.48 20.26 14.16
N ARG A 430 4.31 20.85 13.96
CA ARG A 430 3.09 20.20 13.50
C ARG A 430 2.35 21.10 12.52
N ASP A 431 1.80 20.57 11.43
CA ASP A 431 0.97 21.34 10.52
C ASP A 431 -0.52 21.36 10.96
N ASP A 432 -1.34 22.11 10.23
CA ASP A 432 -2.77 22.22 10.55
C ASP A 432 -3.54 20.90 10.39
N SER A 433 -3.02 19.93 9.63
CA SER A 433 -3.60 18.59 9.54
C SER A 433 -3.34 17.72 10.77
N GLY A 434 -2.41 18.12 11.61
CA GLY A 434 -1.92 17.33 12.74
C GLY A 434 -0.67 16.47 12.41
N LEU A 435 -0.12 16.58 11.20
CA LEU A 435 1.11 15.86 10.82
C LEU A 435 2.31 16.38 11.60
N VAL A 436 3.06 15.50 12.25
CA VAL A 436 4.34 15.86 12.90
C VAL A 436 5.39 16.17 11.85
N LYS A 437 5.98 17.36 11.93
CA LYS A 437 7.04 17.87 11.05
C LYS A 437 8.41 17.82 11.69
N GLU A 438 8.45 17.94 13.01
CA GLU A 438 9.67 18.02 13.77
C GLU A 438 9.47 17.48 15.19
N VAL A 439 10.45 16.73 15.67
CA VAL A 439 10.50 16.19 17.03
C VAL A 439 11.81 16.65 17.68
N THR A 440 11.74 17.29 18.83
CA THR A 440 12.89 17.64 19.65
C THR A 440 12.98 16.70 20.85
N ILE A 441 14.11 16.03 21.01
CA ILE A 441 14.41 15.13 22.14
C ILE A 441 15.58 15.73 22.93
N LYS A 442 15.33 16.05 24.20
CA LYS A 442 16.36 16.49 25.17
C LYS A 442 16.75 15.33 26.07
N GLY A 443 18.01 15.18 26.27
CA GLY A 443 18.54 14.18 27.19
C GLY A 443 19.83 14.60 27.84
N SER A 444 20.33 13.76 28.76
CA SER A 444 21.46 14.09 29.64
C SER A 444 22.79 14.35 28.93
N ILE A 445 22.94 13.95 27.66
CA ILE A 445 24.16 14.16 26.87
C ILE A 445 23.97 15.11 25.69
N GLY A 446 22.75 15.58 25.43
CA GLY A 446 22.51 16.55 24.38
C GLY A 446 21.05 16.63 23.95
N THR A 447 20.82 17.46 22.93
CA THR A 447 19.50 17.64 22.30
C THR A 447 19.61 17.25 20.84
N VAL A 448 18.61 16.49 20.36
CA VAL A 448 18.50 16.10 18.95
C VAL A 448 17.18 16.62 18.42
N VAL A 449 17.21 17.19 17.22
CA VAL A 449 16.06 17.61 16.46
C VAL A 449 15.96 16.72 15.23
N VAL A 450 14.80 16.07 15.03
CA VAL A 450 14.55 15.17 13.92
C VAL A 450 13.41 15.72 13.09
N SER A 451 13.62 15.84 11.79
CA SER A 451 12.63 16.30 10.81
C SER A 451 12.61 15.37 9.58
N GLY A 452 11.61 15.55 8.72
CA GLY A 452 11.41 14.73 7.53
C GLY A 452 10.53 13.49 7.78
N GLN A 453 9.68 13.20 6.81
CA GLN A 453 8.63 12.17 6.89
C GLN A 453 9.18 10.81 7.33
N ASN A 454 10.24 10.32 6.66
CA ASN A 454 10.80 9.00 6.92
C ASN A 454 11.51 8.95 8.28
N ASN A 455 12.31 9.96 8.60
CA ASN A 455 13.02 10.06 9.87
C ASN A 455 12.06 10.03 11.07
N ILE A 456 10.98 10.85 11.00
CA ILE A 456 9.96 10.92 12.05
C ILE A 456 9.23 9.57 12.20
N ARG A 457 9.02 8.86 11.09
CA ARG A 457 8.34 7.56 11.10
C ARG A 457 9.15 6.46 11.76
N VAL A 458 10.49 6.47 11.61
CA VAL A 458 11.39 5.46 12.18
C VAL A 458 11.99 5.86 13.52
N LEU A 459 11.85 7.13 13.94
CA LEU A 459 12.45 7.69 15.15
C LEU A 459 12.13 6.89 16.43
N PHE A 460 10.87 6.49 16.58
CA PHE A 460 10.43 5.64 17.68
C PHE A 460 10.31 4.21 17.17
N ALA A 461 11.46 3.52 17.10
CA ALA A 461 11.51 2.15 16.59
C ALA A 461 10.55 1.23 17.35
N THR A 462 9.79 0.43 16.59
CA THR A 462 8.78 -0.48 17.13
C THR A 462 9.23 -1.94 17.15
N ASP A 463 10.52 -2.19 16.91
CA ASP A 463 11.10 -3.53 16.91
C ASP A 463 10.76 -4.29 18.19
N GLY A 464 10.15 -5.45 18.02
CA GLY A 464 9.70 -6.28 19.15
C GLY A 464 8.56 -5.69 19.99
N LYS A 465 7.95 -4.58 19.56
CA LYS A 465 6.78 -3.98 20.21
C LYS A 465 5.50 -4.32 19.46
N ALA A 466 4.41 -4.43 20.21
CA ALA A 466 3.08 -4.47 19.62
C ALA A 466 2.56 -3.05 19.39
N ILE A 467 1.93 -2.85 18.23
CA ILE A 467 1.09 -1.69 17.95
C ILE A 467 -0.34 -2.12 18.24
N THR A 468 -0.94 -1.53 19.27
CA THR A 468 -2.32 -1.86 19.65
C THR A 468 -3.28 -0.94 18.90
N GLU A 469 -4.17 -1.52 18.10
CA GLU A 469 -5.22 -0.83 17.38
C GLU A 469 -6.38 -0.45 18.31
N GLN A 470 -7.30 0.39 17.84
CA GLN A 470 -8.39 0.88 18.71
C GLN A 470 -9.39 -0.20 19.14
N ASP A 471 -9.50 -1.31 18.43
CA ASP A 471 -10.35 -2.46 18.80
C ASP A 471 -9.66 -3.43 19.78
N GLY A 472 -8.39 -3.15 20.11
CA GLY A 472 -7.56 -3.95 21.00
C GLY A 472 -6.77 -5.05 20.30
N SER A 473 -6.84 -5.16 18.99
CA SER A 473 -5.96 -6.05 18.22
C SER A 473 -4.51 -5.55 18.25
N GLU A 474 -3.56 -6.46 18.09
CA GLU A 474 -2.14 -6.16 18.15
C GLU A 474 -1.42 -6.55 16.87
N LEU A 475 -0.69 -5.59 16.31
CA LEU A 475 0.20 -5.79 15.18
C LEU A 475 1.65 -5.84 15.64
N THR A 476 2.40 -6.82 15.17
CA THR A 476 3.81 -7.02 15.51
C THR A 476 4.67 -7.07 14.23
N GLY A 477 6.00 -7.02 14.39
CA GLY A 477 6.93 -7.09 13.27
C GLY A 477 7.14 -5.75 12.54
N TRP A 478 6.70 -4.63 13.12
CA TRP A 478 6.92 -3.31 12.59
C TRP A 478 8.25 -2.73 13.07
N THR A 479 8.89 -1.90 12.24
CA THR A 479 10.16 -1.24 12.56
C THR A 479 10.02 0.26 12.84
N GLY A 480 8.85 0.84 12.54
CA GLY A 480 8.49 2.23 12.78
C GLY A 480 7.01 2.39 13.03
N VAL A 481 6.54 3.61 13.27
CA VAL A 481 5.13 3.90 13.54
C VAL A 481 4.28 3.91 12.26
N PRO A 482 2.97 3.59 12.33
CA PRO A 482 2.11 3.48 11.16
C PRO A 482 1.93 4.78 10.37
N SER A 483 2.00 5.93 11.03
CA SER A 483 1.85 7.25 10.44
C SER A 483 2.58 8.32 11.24
N ASN A 484 2.73 9.52 10.70
CA ASN A 484 3.29 10.67 11.44
C ASN A 484 2.22 11.53 12.12
N PHE A 485 1.01 10.99 12.32
CA PHE A 485 -0.06 11.63 13.08
C PHE A 485 -0.13 11.04 14.48
N TYR A 486 0.76 11.50 15.37
CA TYR A 486 0.84 10.98 16.74
C TYR A 486 1.31 12.06 17.73
N TYR A 487 1.14 11.78 19.02
CA TYR A 487 1.78 12.50 20.10
C TYR A 487 2.39 11.51 21.10
N VAL A 488 3.32 12.00 21.93
CA VAL A 488 3.95 11.23 23.00
C VAL A 488 3.45 11.74 24.34
N LYS A 489 3.02 10.79 25.19
CA LYS A 489 2.62 11.06 26.57
C LYS A 489 3.54 10.27 27.51
N LYS A 490 4.07 10.93 28.55
CA LYS A 490 4.70 10.25 29.69
C LYS A 490 3.66 10.07 30.79
N ASP A 491 3.45 8.84 31.23
CA ASP A 491 2.57 8.49 32.34
C ASP A 491 3.35 7.62 33.34
N ASN A 492 3.66 8.21 34.49
CA ASN A 492 4.59 7.62 35.45
C ASN A 492 5.95 7.29 34.81
N ASN A 493 6.33 5.99 34.76
CA ASN A 493 7.57 5.50 34.18
C ASN A 493 7.37 4.92 32.75
N MET A 494 6.19 5.16 32.14
CA MET A 494 5.86 4.67 30.81
C MET A 494 5.76 5.83 29.82
N TYR A 495 6.22 5.59 28.61
CA TYR A 495 5.95 6.43 27.46
C TYR A 495 4.88 5.77 26.59
N ILE A 496 3.89 6.53 26.21
CA ILE A 496 2.79 6.08 25.35
C ILE A 496 2.79 6.96 24.11
N LEU A 497 3.04 6.36 22.95
CA LEU A 497 2.76 6.96 21.67
C LEU A 497 1.28 6.70 21.37
N LYS A 498 0.52 7.77 21.14
CA LYS A 498 -0.86 7.69 20.67
C LYS A 498 -0.94 8.33 19.29
N GLY A 499 -1.38 7.58 18.33
CA GLY A 499 -1.48 8.03 16.95
C GLY A 499 -2.72 7.52 16.26
N GLY A 500 -2.85 7.88 14.99
CA GLY A 500 -3.95 7.43 14.16
C GLY A 500 -3.57 7.40 12.68
N GLY A 501 -4.30 6.56 11.96
CA GLY A 501 -4.10 6.35 10.54
C GLY A 501 -2.91 5.45 10.22
N TYR A 502 -2.87 5.03 8.95
CA TYR A 502 -1.83 4.21 8.37
C TYR A 502 -1.48 4.72 6.97
N GLY A 503 -0.24 5.18 6.80
CA GLY A 503 0.29 5.75 5.57
C GLY A 503 0.66 7.22 5.69
N HIS A 504 0.86 7.87 4.52
CA HIS A 504 1.39 9.24 4.45
C HIS A 504 0.35 10.36 4.63
N GLY A 505 -0.94 10.06 4.55
CA GLY A 505 -2.01 11.04 4.75
C GLY A 505 -2.31 11.97 3.57
N VAL A 506 -1.71 11.78 2.40
CA VAL A 506 -1.90 12.62 1.21
C VAL A 506 -2.82 11.94 0.20
N GLY A 507 -3.81 12.67 -0.33
CA GLY A 507 -4.75 12.13 -1.33
C GLY A 507 -5.79 11.20 -0.73
N MET A 508 -6.16 10.11 -1.42
CA MET A 508 -7.29 9.25 -1.04
C MET A 508 -6.93 8.28 0.08
N SER A 509 -7.69 8.31 1.18
CA SER A 509 -7.73 7.22 2.15
C SER A 509 -8.58 6.07 1.60
N GLN A 510 -8.02 4.87 1.53
CA GLN A 510 -8.70 3.68 1.02
C GLN A 510 -9.89 3.28 1.91
N ASN A 511 -9.69 3.27 3.23
CA ASN A 511 -10.75 3.02 4.20
C ASN A 511 -11.78 4.14 4.22
N GLY A 512 -11.35 5.40 4.06
CA GLY A 512 -12.24 6.54 3.92
C GLY A 512 -13.09 6.48 2.65
N ALA A 513 -12.51 6.09 1.53
CA ALA A 513 -13.25 5.84 0.29
C ALA A 513 -14.32 4.76 0.47
N ASN A 514 -13.99 3.66 1.18
CA ASN A 514 -14.96 2.62 1.49
C ASN A 514 -16.08 3.10 2.42
N ALA A 515 -15.76 3.93 3.41
CA ALA A 515 -16.77 4.53 4.30
C ALA A 515 -17.71 5.49 3.53
N LEU A 516 -17.16 6.36 2.68
CA LEU A 516 -17.94 7.28 1.84
C LEU A 516 -18.85 6.52 0.86
N ALA A 517 -18.33 5.46 0.21
CA ALA A 517 -19.13 4.59 -0.64
C ALA A 517 -20.30 3.95 0.12
N GLY A 518 -20.07 3.53 1.38
CA GLY A 518 -21.12 3.05 2.30
C GLY A 518 -22.17 4.10 2.64
N LEU A 519 -21.85 5.38 2.55
CA LEU A 519 -22.77 6.51 2.69
C LEU A 519 -23.48 6.86 1.38
N GLY A 520 -23.17 6.17 0.26
CA GLY A 520 -23.80 6.35 -1.04
C GLY A 520 -23.08 7.33 -1.96
N TYR A 521 -21.82 7.66 -1.69
CA TYR A 521 -20.97 8.44 -2.59
C TYR A 521 -20.60 7.58 -3.81
N SER A 522 -20.67 8.15 -5.00
CA SER A 522 -20.12 7.54 -6.22
C SER A 522 -18.59 7.63 -6.25
N ALA A 523 -17.95 6.85 -7.11
CA ALA A 523 -16.49 6.93 -7.33
C ALA A 523 -16.06 8.37 -7.70
N GLY A 524 -16.85 9.08 -8.51
CA GLY A 524 -16.59 10.48 -8.86
C GLY A 524 -16.68 11.42 -7.66
N ASP A 525 -17.68 11.24 -6.78
CA ASP A 525 -17.80 12.01 -5.54
C ASP A 525 -16.61 11.76 -4.61
N ILE A 526 -16.16 10.51 -4.50
CA ILE A 526 -14.99 10.11 -3.71
C ILE A 526 -13.72 10.79 -4.24
N ILE A 527 -13.48 10.74 -5.55
CA ILE A 527 -12.33 11.43 -6.17
C ILE A 527 -12.38 12.93 -5.88
N SER A 528 -13.54 13.57 -6.03
CA SER A 528 -13.71 15.01 -5.76
C SER A 528 -13.54 15.35 -4.28
N HIS A 529 -13.86 14.41 -3.37
CA HIS A 529 -13.65 14.56 -1.93
C HIS A 529 -12.16 14.66 -1.59
N TYR A 530 -11.32 13.82 -2.19
CA TYR A 530 -9.88 13.73 -1.85
C TYR A 530 -8.98 14.61 -2.70
N TYR A 531 -9.37 14.92 -3.94
CA TYR A 531 -8.55 15.72 -4.87
C TYR A 531 -9.31 16.97 -5.29
N ASN A 532 -8.97 18.08 -4.65
CA ASN A 532 -9.65 19.35 -4.80
C ASN A 532 -9.53 19.90 -6.23
N GLY A 533 -10.69 20.11 -6.88
CA GLY A 533 -10.74 20.61 -8.26
C GLY A 533 -10.38 19.57 -9.32
N ALA A 534 -10.14 18.32 -8.94
CA ALA A 534 -9.98 17.25 -9.93
C ALA A 534 -11.33 16.88 -10.56
N VAL A 535 -11.28 16.53 -11.83
CA VAL A 535 -12.42 16.05 -12.61
C VAL A 535 -12.08 14.72 -13.27
N LEU A 536 -13.10 13.90 -13.58
CA LEU A 536 -12.89 12.66 -14.30
C LEU A 536 -12.82 12.93 -15.80
N SER A 537 -11.84 12.33 -16.46
CA SER A 537 -11.62 12.40 -17.90
C SER A 537 -11.42 11.00 -18.46
N SER A 538 -11.56 10.82 -19.78
CA SER A 538 -11.25 9.54 -20.43
C SER A 538 -9.93 9.62 -21.21
N VAL A 539 -9.22 8.50 -21.24
CA VAL A 539 -8.03 8.25 -22.07
C VAL A 539 -8.46 7.35 -23.22
N GLU A 540 -8.08 7.70 -24.47
CA GLU A 540 -8.29 6.92 -25.70
C GLU A 540 -6.98 6.50 -26.34
#